data_11a7f64047a34c882e7e6f99bd3c5f6a
#
_entry.id   11a7f64047a34c882e7e6f99bd3c5f6a
#
_cell.length_a   1.000
_cell.length_b   1.000
_cell.length_c   1.000
_cell.angle_alpha   90.00
_cell.angle_beta   90.00
_cell.angle_gamma   90.00
#
_symmetry.space_group_name_H-M   'P 1'
#
loop_
_entity.id
_entity.type
_entity.pdbx_description
1 polymer ?
#
loop_
_entity_poly.entity_id
_entity_poly.type
_entity_poly.pdbx_seq_one_letter_code
_entity_poly.pdbx_strand_id
1 'polypeptide(L)'
;QGYSSAASDVYKRQEQEKVSGAVRGNAFHRTMELLDFMYVFVESGLFEKCPGDYETYRKRLDAERLKNRLEEFLQRETISLRLTEEYAKAVSLPKILNFLEQELAYRMWRAQEQGLLYREQPFVLGIDAKRLDPDLPEGEKVLIQGIIDVFFIEDGEIVLLDYKTDVIDSLEALWNRY
;
A
#
# COMPACT_ATOMS: atom_id res chain seq x y z
N GLN A 1 8.13 39.54 34.93
CA GLN A 1 7.48 39.53 33.61
C GLN A 1 8.38 38.78 32.64
N GLY A 2 8.05 37.54 32.28
CA GLY A 2 8.87 36.79 31.32
C GLY A 2 8.71 35.28 31.33
N TYR A 3 7.55 34.72 31.76
CA TYR A 3 7.35 33.25 31.79
C TYR A 3 6.22 32.75 30.88
N SER A 4 5.84 33.53 29.84
CA SER A 4 4.70 33.16 29.00
C SER A 4 5.04 32.58 27.61
N SER A 5 6.29 32.62 27.14
CA SER A 5 6.61 32.16 25.77
C SER A 5 7.07 30.71 25.69
N ALA A 6 7.82 30.22 26.67
CA ALA A 6 8.36 28.85 26.65
C ALA A 6 7.30 27.75 26.82
N ALA A 7 6.25 27.99 27.61
CA ALA A 7 5.14 27.06 27.76
C ALA A 7 4.28 26.96 26.51
N SER A 8 4.06 28.07 25.79
CA SER A 8 3.34 28.12 24.53
C SER A 8 4.07 27.37 23.40
N ASP A 9 5.40 27.43 23.37
CA ASP A 9 6.22 26.75 22.38
C ASP A 9 6.37 25.24 22.65
N VAL A 10 6.32 24.84 23.93
CA VAL A 10 6.26 23.42 24.32
C VAL A 10 4.90 22.83 23.99
N TYR A 11 3.80 23.56 24.21
CA TYR A 11 2.46 23.11 23.82
C TYR A 11 2.29 23.07 22.29
N LYS A 12 2.83 23.99 21.52
CA LYS A 12 2.83 23.96 20.05
C LYS A 12 3.69 22.84 19.48
N ARG A 13 4.72 22.38 20.17
CA ARG A 13 5.49 21.18 19.78
C ARG A 13 4.80 19.86 20.14
N GLN A 14 3.87 19.85 21.10
CA GLN A 14 3.06 18.69 21.45
C GLN A 14 1.81 18.54 20.58
N GLU A 15 1.38 19.59 19.90
CA GLU A 15 0.30 19.62 18.90
C GLU A 15 0.76 19.29 17.47
N GLN A 16 1.97 18.84 17.24
CA GLN A 16 2.23 17.96 16.11
C GLN A 16 1.57 16.62 16.49
N GLU A 17 0.28 16.53 16.22
CA GLU A 17 -0.52 15.32 16.32
C GLU A 17 0.32 14.17 15.80
N LYS A 18 0.70 13.25 16.69
CA LYS A 18 1.27 11.97 16.30
C LYS A 18 0.17 11.30 15.50
N VAL A 19 0.25 11.43 14.16
CA VAL A 19 -0.66 10.74 13.25
C VAL A 19 -0.80 9.30 13.71
N SER A 20 -2.01 8.88 14.06
CA SER A 20 -2.25 7.57 14.64
C SER A 20 -1.74 6.47 13.72
N GLY A 21 -1.37 5.31 14.29
CA GLY A 21 -0.97 4.16 13.48
C GLY A 21 -2.03 3.78 12.45
N ALA A 22 -3.30 3.85 12.82
CA ALA A 22 -4.43 3.59 11.93
C ALA A 22 -4.49 4.57 10.75
N VAL A 23 -4.32 5.87 10.99
CA VAL A 23 -4.32 6.87 9.90
C VAL A 23 -3.16 6.62 8.94
N ARG A 24 -1.95 6.30 9.46
CA ARG A 24 -0.80 5.94 8.61
C ARG A 24 -1.05 4.68 7.79
N GLY A 25 -1.68 3.68 8.41
CA GLY A 25 -2.08 2.44 7.73
C GLY A 25 -3.04 2.73 6.59
N ASN A 26 -4.15 3.39 6.87
CA ASN A 26 -5.18 3.74 5.88
C ASN A 26 -4.62 4.63 4.75
N ALA A 27 -3.75 5.60 5.08
CA ALA A 27 -3.08 6.43 4.10
C ALA A 27 -2.20 5.62 3.15
N PHE A 28 -1.45 4.65 3.69
CA PHE A 28 -0.62 3.76 2.88
C PHE A 28 -1.48 2.90 1.94
N HIS A 29 -2.50 2.18 2.47
CA HIS A 29 -3.41 1.36 1.66
C HIS A 29 -4.07 2.18 0.56
N ARG A 30 -4.63 3.36 0.90
CA ARG A 30 -5.26 4.22 -0.09
C ARG A 30 -4.29 4.70 -1.17
N THR A 31 -3.06 5.02 -0.81
CA THR A 31 -2.04 5.44 -1.77
C THR A 31 -1.65 4.28 -2.69
N MET A 32 -1.50 3.07 -2.15
CA MET A 32 -1.17 1.87 -2.94
C MET A 32 -2.31 1.43 -3.86
N GLU A 33 -3.55 1.62 -3.44
CA GLU A 33 -4.74 1.43 -4.28
C GLU A 33 -4.72 2.35 -5.51
N LEU A 34 -4.39 3.63 -5.29
CA LEU A 34 -4.35 4.66 -6.34
C LEU A 34 -3.09 4.62 -7.20
N LEU A 35 -2.04 3.92 -6.77
CA LEU A 35 -0.73 3.93 -7.40
C LEU A 35 -0.80 3.43 -8.85
N ASP A 36 -0.51 4.31 -9.78
CA ASP A 36 -0.50 4.03 -11.21
C ASP A 36 0.94 3.95 -11.73
N PHE A 37 1.37 2.74 -12.07
CA PHE A 37 2.72 2.50 -12.59
C PHE A 37 2.97 3.20 -13.93
N MET A 38 1.94 3.34 -14.78
CA MET A 38 2.08 4.08 -16.04
C MET A 38 2.39 5.54 -15.77
N TYR A 39 1.66 6.17 -14.84
CA TYR A 39 1.92 7.55 -14.44
C TYR A 39 3.32 7.71 -13.84
N VAL A 40 3.68 6.81 -12.92
CA VAL A 40 4.94 6.92 -12.17
C VAL A 40 6.15 6.66 -13.05
N PHE A 41 6.09 5.67 -13.93
CA PHE A 41 7.25 5.19 -14.67
C PHE A 41 7.30 5.64 -16.12
N VAL A 42 6.17 5.64 -16.82
CA VAL A 42 6.15 5.92 -18.27
C VAL A 42 5.93 7.40 -18.55
N GLU A 43 4.91 8.00 -18.00
CA GLU A 43 4.64 9.43 -18.21
C GLU A 43 5.73 10.35 -17.63
N SER A 44 6.47 9.86 -16.62
CA SER A 44 7.65 10.57 -16.10
C SER A 44 8.87 10.49 -17.01
N GLY A 45 8.85 9.64 -18.03
CA GLY A 45 9.98 9.36 -18.91
C GLY A 45 11.11 8.56 -18.26
N LEU A 46 10.88 7.93 -17.09
CA LEU A 46 11.82 6.99 -16.48
C LEU A 46 11.99 5.74 -17.35
N PHE A 47 10.87 5.28 -17.91
CA PHE A 47 10.82 4.15 -18.84
C PHE A 47 9.91 4.49 -20.03
N GLU A 48 10.15 3.87 -21.16
CA GLU A 48 9.23 3.92 -22.30
C GLU A 48 8.08 2.91 -22.14
N LYS A 49 8.38 1.79 -21.53
CA LYS A 49 7.46 0.67 -21.21
C LYS A 49 8.09 -0.19 -20.11
N CYS A 50 7.34 -1.11 -19.55
CA CYS A 50 7.86 -2.07 -18.59
C CYS A 50 9.02 -2.88 -19.20
N PRO A 51 10.19 -2.94 -18.56
CA PRO A 51 11.32 -3.73 -19.03
C PRO A 51 11.01 -5.23 -19.07
N GLY A 52 11.75 -5.97 -19.91
CA GLY A 52 11.57 -7.42 -20.04
C GLY A 52 12.03 -8.23 -18.82
N ASP A 53 12.87 -7.64 -17.98
CA ASP A 53 13.41 -8.29 -16.78
C ASP A 53 13.63 -7.31 -15.63
N TYR A 54 13.65 -7.85 -14.41
CA TYR A 54 13.81 -7.07 -13.18
C TYR A 54 15.19 -6.41 -13.05
N GLU A 55 16.26 -7.02 -13.54
CA GLU A 55 17.60 -6.44 -13.48
C GLU A 55 17.70 -5.15 -14.28
N THR A 56 17.10 -5.13 -15.48
CA THR A 56 16.99 -3.93 -16.30
C THR A 56 16.15 -2.86 -15.62
N TYR A 57 15.01 -3.25 -15.02
CA TYR A 57 14.18 -2.36 -14.22
C TYR A 57 14.99 -1.72 -13.10
N ARG A 58 15.62 -2.51 -12.25
CA ARG A 58 16.36 -2.07 -11.07
C ARG A 58 17.54 -1.13 -11.44
N LYS A 59 18.28 -1.45 -12.49
CA LYS A 59 19.43 -0.63 -12.94
C LYS A 59 19.03 0.74 -13.48
N ARG A 60 17.83 0.87 -14.01
CA ARG A 60 17.32 2.13 -14.59
C ARG A 60 16.56 2.99 -13.60
N LEU A 61 16.22 2.47 -12.42
CA LEU A 61 15.57 3.26 -11.39
C LEU A 61 16.47 4.41 -10.93
N ASP A 62 15.91 5.61 -10.98
CA ASP A 62 16.49 6.83 -10.44
C ASP A 62 15.67 7.25 -9.22
N ALA A 63 16.23 7.07 -8.03
CA ALA A 63 15.52 7.28 -6.78
C ALA A 63 15.07 8.75 -6.58
N GLU A 64 15.86 9.73 -7.06
CA GLU A 64 15.51 11.14 -6.93
C GLU A 64 14.35 11.51 -7.88
N ARG A 65 14.42 11.10 -9.14
CA ARG A 65 13.34 11.30 -10.10
C ARG A 65 12.06 10.58 -9.66
N LEU A 66 12.19 9.37 -9.15
CA LEU A 66 11.07 8.59 -8.64
C LEU A 66 10.41 9.27 -7.44
N LYS A 67 11.21 9.79 -6.50
CA LYS A 67 10.71 10.55 -5.36
C LYS A 67 9.91 11.78 -5.81
N ASN A 68 10.48 12.60 -6.69
CA ASN A 68 9.81 13.80 -7.20
C ASN A 68 8.49 13.42 -7.90
N ARG A 69 8.48 12.34 -8.67
CA ARG A 69 7.27 11.88 -9.36
C ARG A 69 6.19 11.38 -8.40
N LEU A 70 6.58 10.73 -7.30
CA LEU A 70 5.64 10.33 -6.26
C LEU A 70 5.05 11.54 -5.51
N GLU A 71 5.84 12.58 -5.26
CA GLU A 71 5.33 13.82 -4.67
C GLU A 71 4.30 14.49 -5.60
N GLU A 72 4.57 14.55 -6.90
CA GLU A 72 3.60 15.02 -7.91
C GLU A 72 2.35 14.14 -7.95
N PHE A 73 2.51 12.82 -7.88
CA PHE A 73 1.41 11.87 -7.82
C PHE A 73 0.50 12.13 -6.60
N LEU A 74 1.06 12.26 -5.40
CA LEU A 74 0.29 12.54 -4.19
C LEU A 74 -0.46 13.88 -4.31
N GLN A 75 0.19 14.91 -4.86
CA GLN A 75 -0.45 16.20 -5.10
C GLN A 75 -1.61 16.08 -6.10
N ARG A 76 -1.42 15.36 -7.21
CA ARG A 76 -2.46 15.10 -8.21
C ARG A 76 -3.67 14.40 -7.60
N GLU A 77 -3.42 13.35 -6.82
CA GLU A 77 -4.49 12.58 -6.18
C GLU A 77 -5.24 13.40 -5.12
N THR A 78 -4.55 14.31 -4.44
CA THR A 78 -5.18 15.24 -3.48
C THR A 78 -6.03 16.29 -4.19
N ILE A 79 -5.53 16.89 -5.27
CA ILE A 79 -6.31 17.87 -6.07
C ILE A 79 -7.56 17.24 -6.68
N SER A 80 -7.46 15.99 -7.13
CA SER A 80 -8.60 15.23 -7.68
C SER A 80 -9.56 14.68 -6.62
N LEU A 81 -9.32 14.95 -5.33
CA LEU A 81 -10.10 14.49 -4.18
C LEU A 81 -10.15 12.96 -4.03
N ARG A 82 -9.24 12.23 -4.66
CA ARG A 82 -9.10 10.78 -4.50
C ARG A 82 -8.27 10.41 -3.27
N LEU A 83 -7.39 11.31 -2.84
CA LEU A 83 -6.61 11.22 -1.60
C LEU A 83 -6.90 12.45 -0.73
N THR A 84 -7.14 12.26 0.57
CA THR A 84 -7.31 13.40 1.47
C THR A 84 -5.97 14.06 1.79
N GLU A 85 -5.99 15.35 2.15
CA GLU A 85 -4.77 16.05 2.62
C GLU A 85 -4.15 15.38 3.85
N GLU A 86 -5.01 14.87 4.75
CA GLU A 86 -4.56 14.14 5.94
C GLU A 86 -3.75 12.88 5.53
N TYR A 87 -4.26 12.11 4.58
CA TYR A 87 -3.57 10.91 4.09
C TYR A 87 -2.29 11.27 3.32
N ALA A 88 -2.33 12.29 2.47
CA ALA A 88 -1.14 12.75 1.76
C ALA A 88 0.00 13.17 2.70
N LYS A 89 -0.34 13.78 3.85
CA LYS A 89 0.64 14.13 4.89
C LYS A 89 1.09 12.93 5.76
N ALA A 90 0.22 11.94 5.91
CA ALA A 90 0.47 10.77 6.76
C ALA A 90 1.26 9.65 6.06
N VAL A 91 1.21 9.60 4.73
CA VAL A 91 1.88 8.54 3.97
C VAL A 91 3.41 8.68 4.03
N SER A 92 4.07 7.54 4.19
CA SER A 92 5.54 7.49 4.21
C SER A 92 6.09 7.27 2.80
N LEU A 93 6.54 8.34 2.14
CA LEU A 93 7.24 8.25 0.84
C LEU A 93 8.40 7.25 0.84
N PRO A 94 9.29 7.22 1.87
CA PRO A 94 10.35 6.21 1.89
C PRO A 94 9.86 4.77 1.83
N LYS A 95 8.70 4.46 2.44
CA LYS A 95 8.12 3.09 2.35
C LYS A 95 7.64 2.77 0.95
N ILE A 96 7.03 3.74 0.24
CA ILE A 96 6.60 3.55 -1.14
C ILE A 96 7.80 3.41 -2.07
N LEU A 97 8.84 4.25 -1.92
CA LEU A 97 10.08 4.15 -2.68
C LEU A 97 10.73 2.78 -2.51
N ASN A 98 10.89 2.33 -1.26
CA ASN A 98 11.45 1.01 -0.97
C ASN A 98 10.61 -0.13 -1.60
N PHE A 99 9.27 -0.01 -1.58
CA PHE A 99 8.41 -0.97 -2.27
C PHE A 99 8.64 -0.97 -3.79
N LEU A 100 8.72 0.21 -4.41
CA LEU A 100 8.93 0.34 -5.85
C LEU A 100 10.31 -0.17 -6.33
N GLU A 101 11.28 -0.27 -5.45
CA GLU A 101 12.59 -0.87 -5.74
C GLU A 101 12.56 -2.41 -5.72
N GLN A 102 11.50 -3.03 -5.21
CA GLN A 102 11.41 -4.49 -5.08
C GLN A 102 10.94 -5.16 -6.39
N GLU A 103 11.34 -6.40 -6.57
CA GLU A 103 10.89 -7.23 -7.69
C GLU A 103 9.37 -7.36 -7.74
N LEU A 104 8.72 -7.37 -6.58
CA LEU A 104 7.27 -7.45 -6.48
C LEU A 104 6.57 -6.28 -7.17
N ALA A 105 7.07 -5.05 -7.03
CA ALA A 105 6.53 -3.89 -7.72
C ALA A 105 6.70 -3.98 -9.23
N TYR A 106 7.84 -4.49 -9.70
CA TYR A 106 8.07 -4.77 -11.12
C TYR A 106 7.06 -5.80 -11.67
N ARG A 107 6.83 -6.89 -10.95
CA ARG A 107 5.85 -7.92 -11.32
C ARG A 107 4.43 -7.36 -11.36
N MET A 108 4.05 -6.53 -10.40
CA MET A 108 2.76 -5.83 -10.39
C MET A 108 2.62 -4.88 -11.59
N TRP A 109 3.68 -4.15 -11.96
CA TRP A 109 3.65 -3.31 -13.14
C TRP A 109 3.44 -4.12 -14.42
N ARG A 110 4.16 -5.23 -14.60
CA ARG A 110 3.93 -6.16 -15.72
C ARG A 110 2.49 -6.64 -15.79
N ALA A 111 1.93 -7.01 -14.64
CA ALA A 111 0.53 -7.43 -14.57
C ALA A 111 -0.43 -6.28 -14.91
N GLN A 112 -0.15 -5.05 -14.48
CA GLN A 112 -0.95 -3.87 -14.84
C GLN A 112 -0.97 -3.64 -16.36
N GLU A 113 0.17 -3.74 -17.04
CA GLU A 113 0.23 -3.59 -18.51
C GLU A 113 -0.59 -4.65 -19.26
N GLN A 114 -0.75 -5.83 -18.66
CA GLN A 114 -1.55 -6.92 -19.20
C GLN A 114 -3.03 -6.87 -18.81
N GLY A 115 -3.43 -5.92 -17.96
CA GLY A 115 -4.78 -5.85 -17.41
C GLY A 115 -5.09 -6.94 -16.39
N LEU A 116 -4.06 -7.51 -15.76
CA LEU A 116 -4.12 -8.64 -14.83
C LEU A 116 -3.83 -8.23 -13.37
N LEU A 117 -3.78 -6.95 -13.05
CA LEU A 117 -3.60 -6.43 -11.70
C LEU A 117 -4.92 -5.91 -11.16
N TYR A 118 -5.34 -6.40 -10.01
CA TYR A 118 -6.60 -6.09 -9.32
C TYR A 118 -6.31 -5.53 -7.93
N ARG A 119 -6.98 -4.43 -7.56
CA ARG A 119 -6.83 -3.76 -6.26
C ARG A 119 -8.18 -3.62 -5.59
N GLU A 120 -8.20 -3.68 -4.25
CA GLU A 120 -9.39 -3.46 -3.42
C GLU A 120 -10.59 -4.30 -3.90
N GLN A 121 -10.36 -5.60 -4.09
CA GLN A 121 -11.40 -6.48 -4.62
C GLN A 121 -12.25 -7.08 -3.51
N PRO A 122 -13.55 -6.74 -3.44
CA PRO A 122 -14.45 -7.38 -2.50
C PRO A 122 -14.65 -8.86 -2.85
N PHE A 123 -14.71 -9.71 -1.83
CA PHE A 123 -15.03 -11.13 -2.00
C PHE A 123 -16.06 -11.60 -0.98
N VAL A 124 -16.81 -12.62 -1.37
CA VAL A 124 -17.68 -13.40 -0.49
C VAL A 124 -17.40 -14.87 -0.75
N LEU A 125 -17.06 -15.60 0.30
CA LEU A 125 -16.76 -17.02 0.24
C LEU A 125 -17.67 -17.78 1.21
N GLY A 126 -18.41 -18.78 0.71
CA GLY A 126 -19.15 -19.72 1.55
C GLY A 126 -18.29 -20.94 1.85
N ILE A 127 -17.93 -21.15 3.10
CA ILE A 127 -17.23 -22.34 3.56
C ILE A 127 -18.16 -23.23 4.39
N ASP A 128 -17.91 -24.55 4.35
CA ASP A 128 -18.64 -25.49 5.20
C ASP A 128 -18.36 -25.15 6.67
N ALA A 129 -19.43 -24.99 7.45
CA ALA A 129 -19.34 -24.62 8.88
C ALA A 129 -18.49 -25.62 9.68
N LYS A 130 -18.55 -26.91 9.32
CA LYS A 130 -17.73 -27.96 9.94
C LYS A 130 -16.22 -27.78 9.79
N ARG A 131 -15.77 -27.02 8.77
CA ARG A 131 -14.34 -26.71 8.62
C ARG A 131 -13.85 -25.68 9.64
N LEU A 132 -14.76 -24.91 10.21
CA LEU A 132 -14.47 -23.94 11.25
C LEU A 132 -14.66 -24.54 12.64
N ASP A 133 -15.75 -25.28 12.81
CA ASP A 133 -16.10 -25.94 14.06
C ASP A 133 -16.74 -27.31 13.75
N PRO A 134 -16.11 -28.44 14.15
CA PRO A 134 -16.63 -29.79 13.91
C PRO A 134 -18.00 -30.06 14.54
N ASP A 135 -18.39 -29.30 15.55
CA ASP A 135 -19.66 -29.46 16.28
C ASP A 135 -20.84 -28.80 15.54
N LEU A 136 -20.59 -28.04 14.48
CA LEU A 136 -21.63 -27.41 13.68
C LEU A 136 -22.33 -28.41 12.76
N PRO A 137 -23.66 -28.20 12.45
CA PRO A 137 -24.42 -29.09 11.60
C PRO A 137 -23.83 -29.25 10.20
N GLU A 138 -24.00 -30.45 9.63
CA GLU A 138 -23.59 -30.75 8.27
C GLU A 138 -24.46 -30.01 7.24
N GLY A 139 -23.82 -29.46 6.21
CA GLY A 139 -24.51 -28.72 5.14
C GLY A 139 -24.75 -27.25 5.44
N GLU A 140 -24.47 -26.77 6.64
CA GLU A 140 -24.45 -25.35 6.93
C GLU A 140 -23.20 -24.68 6.37
N LYS A 141 -23.36 -23.43 5.89
CA LYS A 141 -22.27 -22.62 5.36
C LYS A 141 -22.11 -21.33 6.17
N VAL A 142 -20.88 -21.01 6.47
CA VAL A 142 -20.50 -19.71 7.01
C VAL A 142 -20.03 -18.83 5.85
N LEU A 143 -20.59 -17.63 5.73
CA LEU A 143 -20.15 -16.64 4.75
C LEU A 143 -19.00 -15.82 5.33
N ILE A 144 -17.88 -15.85 4.64
CA ILE A 144 -16.74 -14.98 4.90
C ILE A 144 -16.74 -13.91 3.82
N GLN A 145 -16.68 -12.66 4.24
CA GLN A 145 -16.56 -11.52 3.32
C GLN A 145 -15.40 -10.63 3.73
N GLY A 146 -14.80 -9.98 2.75
CA GLY A 146 -13.68 -9.09 2.96
C GLY A 146 -13.30 -8.34 1.69
N ILE A 147 -12.19 -7.64 1.77
CA ILE A 147 -11.57 -6.94 0.64
C ILE A 147 -10.15 -7.46 0.54
N ILE A 148 -9.76 -7.84 -0.67
CA ILE A 148 -8.37 -8.20 -1.00
C ILE A 148 -7.67 -6.92 -1.43
N ASP A 149 -6.59 -6.54 -0.73
CA ASP A 149 -5.83 -5.33 -1.05
C ASP A 149 -5.34 -5.34 -2.50
N VAL A 150 -4.65 -6.41 -2.87
CA VAL A 150 -4.12 -6.60 -4.23
C VAL A 150 -4.02 -8.08 -4.56
N PHE A 151 -4.38 -8.43 -5.78
CA PHE A 151 -3.90 -9.64 -6.41
C PHE A 151 -3.58 -9.41 -7.89
N PHE A 152 -2.74 -10.23 -8.44
CA PHE A 152 -2.48 -10.25 -9.88
C PHE A 152 -2.30 -11.68 -10.38
N ILE A 153 -2.47 -11.83 -11.70
CA ILE A 153 -2.29 -13.13 -12.36
C ILE A 153 -0.94 -13.12 -13.07
N GLU A 154 -0.11 -14.10 -12.77
CA GLU A 154 1.19 -14.29 -13.38
C GLU A 154 1.35 -15.78 -13.71
N ASP A 155 1.66 -16.09 -14.95
CA ASP A 155 1.84 -17.46 -15.47
C ASP A 155 0.64 -18.41 -15.18
N GLY A 156 -0.56 -17.84 -15.11
CA GLY A 156 -1.79 -18.58 -14.82
C GLY A 156 -2.07 -18.80 -13.33
N GLU A 157 -1.20 -18.31 -12.45
CA GLU A 157 -1.35 -18.41 -11.00
C GLU A 157 -1.76 -17.06 -10.40
N ILE A 158 -2.47 -17.10 -9.26
CA ILE A 158 -2.85 -15.90 -8.51
C ILE A 158 -1.76 -15.59 -7.48
N VAL A 159 -1.22 -14.39 -7.54
CA VAL A 159 -0.33 -13.83 -6.53
C VAL A 159 -1.14 -12.86 -5.68
N LEU A 160 -1.31 -13.18 -4.40
CA LEU A 160 -2.09 -12.42 -3.43
C LEU A 160 -1.18 -11.60 -2.53
N LEU A 161 -1.53 -10.32 -2.34
CA LEU A 161 -0.80 -9.41 -1.46
C LEU A 161 -1.75 -8.76 -0.46
N ASP A 162 -1.23 -8.59 0.76
CA ASP A 162 -1.86 -7.84 1.83
C ASP A 162 -0.81 -6.86 2.40
N TYR A 163 -1.13 -5.57 2.44
CA TYR A 163 -0.20 -4.55 2.90
C TYR A 163 -0.26 -4.42 4.42
N LYS A 164 0.85 -4.74 5.10
CA LYS A 164 0.99 -4.55 6.55
C LYS A 164 1.93 -3.37 6.83
N THR A 165 1.41 -2.38 7.53
CA THR A 165 2.16 -1.17 7.91
C THR A 165 2.68 -1.21 9.33
N ASP A 166 2.37 -2.28 10.07
CA ASP A 166 2.83 -2.50 11.41
C ASP A 166 4.36 -2.63 11.47
N VAL A 167 4.93 -2.12 12.56
CA VAL A 167 6.33 -2.38 12.88
C VAL A 167 6.40 -3.77 13.52
N ILE A 168 7.10 -4.68 12.86
CA ILE A 168 7.29 -6.06 13.33
C ILE A 168 8.77 -6.27 13.56
N ASP A 169 9.14 -6.60 14.79
CA ASP A 169 10.53 -6.77 15.18
C ASP A 169 11.09 -8.15 14.78
N SER A 170 10.20 -9.13 14.46
CA SER A 170 10.60 -10.47 14.02
C SER A 170 9.46 -11.19 13.29
N LEU A 171 9.81 -12.20 12.47
CA LEU A 171 8.83 -13.12 11.85
C LEU A 171 8.01 -13.88 12.88
N GLU A 172 8.61 -14.22 14.03
CA GLU A 172 7.94 -14.90 15.13
C GLU A 172 6.85 -14.01 15.76
N ALA A 173 7.11 -12.71 15.90
CA ALA A 173 6.10 -11.74 16.36
C ALA A 173 4.93 -11.62 15.36
N LEU A 174 5.18 -11.81 14.05
CA LEU A 174 4.14 -11.85 13.03
C LEU A 174 3.22 -13.06 13.21
N TRP A 175 3.79 -14.27 13.34
CA TRP A 175 3.02 -15.51 13.54
C TRP A 175 2.18 -15.53 14.82
N ASN A 176 2.64 -14.87 15.87
CA ASN A 176 1.92 -14.79 17.14
C ASN A 176 0.79 -13.74 17.15
N ARG A 177 0.70 -12.91 16.09
CA ARG A 177 -0.28 -11.81 16.01
C ARG A 177 -1.48 -12.16 15.14
N TYR A 178 -1.34 -13.12 14.22
CA TYR A 178 -2.34 -13.58 13.26
C TYR A 178 -2.52 -15.10 13.31
#